data_c55deb6c94afe6b1cba5d9d66a420215
#
_entry.id   c55deb6c94afe6b1cba5d9d66a420215
#
_cell.length_a   1.000
_cell.length_b   1.000
_cell.length_c   1.000
_cell.angle_alpha   90.00
_cell.angle_beta   90.00
_cell.angle_gamma   90.00
#
_symmetry.space_group_name_H-M   'P 1'
#
loop_
_entity.id
_entity.type
_entity.pdbx_description
1 polymer ?
#
loop_
_entity_poly.entity_id
_entity_poly.type
_entity_poly.pdbx_seq_one_letter_code
_entity_poly.pdbx_strand_id
1 'polypeptide(L)'
;MTYKELLSKMLVEKDIHQRKKKSDEEHKIQCACVRWFRLKYPMLAANLFAVPNGGRRDATTGAKLKAEGVLAGVADLILLCPSPDYHALLIEMKTSKGKQSEVQKEWQKKIEEYGYKYVVCHSLDEFIHAIDDYI
;
A
#
# COMPACT_ATOMS: atom_id res chain seq x y z
N MET A 1 5.88 27.85 -22.91
CA MET A 1 6.38 26.73 -22.09
C MET A 1 7.90 26.70 -22.16
N THR A 2 8.55 26.76 -21.03
CA THR A 2 10.01 26.66 -20.96
C THR A 2 10.47 25.22 -21.14
N TYR A 3 11.74 25.04 -21.53
CA TYR A 3 12.36 23.71 -21.62
C TYR A 3 12.26 22.93 -20.28
N LYS A 4 12.41 23.64 -19.18
CA LYS A 4 12.34 23.07 -17.83
C LYS A 4 10.92 22.54 -17.51
N GLU A 5 9.90 23.27 -17.90
CA GLU A 5 8.49 22.85 -17.75
C GLU A 5 8.16 21.64 -18.60
N LEU A 6 8.66 21.61 -19.85
CA LEU A 6 8.51 20.49 -20.76
C LEU A 6 9.18 19.23 -20.21
N LEU A 7 10.42 19.38 -19.71
CA LEU A 7 11.17 18.28 -19.11
C LEU A 7 10.45 17.70 -17.88
N SER A 8 9.93 18.57 -17.02
CA SER A 8 9.14 18.15 -15.85
C SER A 8 7.89 17.36 -16.26
N LYS A 9 7.18 17.80 -17.29
CA LYS A 9 6.02 17.08 -17.83
C LYS A 9 6.39 15.71 -18.37
N MET A 10 7.47 15.63 -19.13
CA MET A 10 7.95 14.37 -19.71
C MET A 10 8.38 13.37 -18.64
N LEU A 11 9.02 13.84 -17.57
CA LEU A 11 9.41 13.00 -16.42
C LEU A 11 8.20 12.50 -15.66
N VAL A 12 7.20 13.35 -15.44
CA VAL A 12 5.94 12.97 -14.79
C VAL A 12 5.17 11.92 -15.62
N GLU A 13 5.09 12.11 -16.93
CA GLU A 13 4.44 11.15 -17.84
C GLU A 13 5.16 9.79 -17.85
N LYS A 14 6.49 9.80 -17.82
CA LYS A 14 7.31 8.58 -17.77
C LYS A 14 7.13 7.83 -16.46
N ASP A 15 7.08 8.55 -15.35
CA ASP A 15 6.83 7.99 -14.02
C ASP A 15 5.42 7.41 -13.91
N ILE A 16 4.42 8.09 -14.44
CA ILE A 16 3.04 7.64 -14.46
C ILE A 16 2.92 6.33 -15.28
N HIS A 17 3.61 6.24 -16.40
CA HIS A 17 3.58 5.06 -17.26
C HIS A 17 4.24 3.84 -16.59
N GLN A 18 5.37 4.03 -15.93
CA GLN A 18 6.05 2.99 -15.16
C GLN A 18 5.25 2.55 -13.93
N ARG A 19 4.62 3.48 -13.23
CA ARG A 19 3.74 3.21 -12.08
C ARG A 19 2.51 2.40 -12.51
N LYS A 20 1.90 2.69 -13.65
CA LYS A 20 0.74 1.97 -14.16
C LYS A 20 1.04 0.50 -14.47
N LYS A 21 2.23 0.19 -14.99
CA LYS A 21 2.66 -1.19 -15.29
C LYS A 21 2.97 -1.98 -14.02
N LYS A 22 3.60 -1.37 -13.02
CA LYS A 22 3.82 -1.96 -11.69
C LYS A 22 2.50 -2.13 -10.92
N SER A 23 1.59 -1.17 -11.06
CA SER A 23 0.28 -1.16 -10.43
C SER A 23 -0.59 -2.35 -10.82
N ASP A 24 -0.54 -2.83 -12.07
CA ASP A 24 -1.34 -3.98 -12.52
C ASP A 24 -0.90 -5.29 -11.86
N GLU A 25 0.39 -5.54 -11.73
CA GLU A 25 0.92 -6.71 -11.03
C GLU A 25 0.60 -6.67 -9.53
N GLU A 26 0.85 -5.53 -8.88
CA GLU A 26 0.50 -5.31 -7.48
C GLU A 26 -1.00 -5.48 -7.25
N HIS A 27 -1.82 -4.92 -8.13
CA HIS A 27 -3.27 -5.03 -8.08
C HIS A 27 -3.72 -6.49 -8.10
N LYS A 28 -3.20 -7.30 -9.02
CA LYS A 28 -3.54 -8.72 -9.13
C LYS A 28 -3.16 -9.50 -7.87
N ILE A 29 -1.97 -9.25 -7.35
CA ILE A 29 -1.49 -9.88 -6.12
C ILE A 29 -2.40 -9.48 -4.94
N GLN A 30 -2.69 -8.20 -4.80
CA GLN A 30 -3.55 -7.69 -3.73
C GLN A 30 -4.95 -8.28 -3.79
N CYS A 31 -5.56 -8.36 -4.97
CA CYS A 31 -6.87 -8.98 -5.16
C CYS A 31 -6.86 -10.45 -4.74
N ALA A 32 -5.83 -11.19 -5.10
CA ALA A 32 -5.68 -12.60 -4.70
C ALA A 32 -5.56 -12.73 -3.17
N CYS A 33 -4.79 -11.85 -2.54
CA CYS A 33 -4.60 -11.81 -1.09
C CYS A 33 -5.93 -11.56 -0.36
N VAL A 34 -6.66 -10.54 -0.78
CA VAL A 34 -7.95 -10.17 -0.18
C VAL A 34 -8.97 -11.30 -0.34
N ARG A 35 -9.02 -11.91 -1.53
CA ARG A 35 -9.89 -13.06 -1.80
C ARG A 35 -9.57 -14.24 -0.89
N TRP A 36 -8.30 -14.60 -0.79
CA TRP A 36 -7.85 -15.67 0.09
C TRP A 36 -8.23 -15.40 1.55
N PHE A 37 -7.99 -14.19 2.02
CA PHE A 37 -8.30 -13.79 3.40
C PHE A 37 -9.80 -13.93 3.71
N ARG A 38 -10.65 -13.44 2.83
CA ARG A 38 -12.10 -13.50 3.00
C ARG A 38 -12.64 -14.94 3.02
N LEU A 39 -12.00 -15.82 2.26
CA LEU A 39 -12.36 -17.25 2.25
C LEU A 39 -11.86 -17.97 3.50
N LYS A 40 -10.65 -17.67 3.93
CA LYS A 40 -10.03 -18.31 5.10
C LYS A 40 -10.60 -17.81 6.43
N TYR A 41 -10.82 -16.52 6.53
CA TYR A 41 -11.28 -15.84 7.75
C TYR A 41 -12.57 -15.04 7.49
N PRO A 42 -13.68 -15.71 7.16
CA PRO A 42 -14.92 -15.00 6.81
C PRO A 42 -15.45 -14.11 7.94
N MET A 43 -15.20 -14.45 9.21
CA MET A 43 -15.60 -13.64 10.37
C MET A 43 -14.80 -12.35 10.50
N LEU A 44 -13.64 -12.28 9.85
CA LEU A 44 -12.75 -11.12 9.87
C LEU A 44 -12.75 -10.36 8.54
N ALA A 45 -13.63 -10.73 7.62
CA ALA A 45 -13.64 -10.13 6.28
C ALA A 45 -13.74 -8.59 6.30
N ALA A 46 -14.54 -8.04 7.21
CA ALA A 46 -14.72 -6.61 7.36
C ALA A 46 -13.54 -5.91 8.07
N ASN A 47 -12.65 -6.68 8.68
CA ASN A 47 -11.49 -6.14 9.39
C ASN A 47 -10.30 -5.87 8.47
N LEU A 48 -10.29 -6.47 7.28
CA LEU A 48 -9.26 -6.23 6.27
C LEU A 48 -9.79 -5.31 5.19
N PHE A 49 -9.11 -4.19 4.98
CA PHE A 49 -9.51 -3.23 3.94
C PHE A 49 -8.30 -2.51 3.36
N ALA A 50 -8.49 -1.99 2.15
CA ALA A 50 -7.47 -1.24 1.43
C ALA A 50 -7.53 0.25 1.74
N VAL A 51 -6.35 0.88 1.72
CA VAL A 51 -6.21 2.34 1.73
C VAL A 51 -5.80 2.76 0.31
N PRO A 52 -6.69 3.37 -0.47
CA PRO A 52 -6.40 3.67 -1.88
C PRO A 52 -5.46 4.87 -2.00
N ASN A 53 -4.17 4.62 -2.04
CA ASN A 53 -3.12 5.62 -2.15
C ASN A 53 -2.56 5.77 -3.58
N GLY A 54 -2.92 4.87 -4.47
CA GLY A 54 -2.46 4.87 -5.84
C GLY A 54 -3.53 5.33 -6.80
N GLY A 55 -3.13 5.73 -7.98
CA GLY A 55 -4.02 6.09 -9.04
C GLY A 55 -3.77 7.49 -9.59
N ARG A 56 -4.24 7.69 -10.81
CA ARG A 56 -4.16 8.97 -11.48
C ARG A 56 -5.07 9.97 -10.79
N ARG A 57 -4.46 11.03 -10.29
CA ARG A 57 -5.19 12.17 -9.72
C ARG A 57 -4.60 13.44 -10.32
N ASP A 58 -5.44 14.36 -10.77
CA ASP A 58 -4.97 15.68 -11.15
C ASP A 58 -4.47 16.44 -9.90
N ALA A 59 -3.74 17.54 -10.12
CA ALA A 59 -3.16 18.32 -9.03
C ALA A 59 -4.21 18.88 -8.07
N THR A 60 -5.37 19.24 -8.58
CA THR A 60 -6.49 19.79 -7.78
C THR A 60 -7.09 18.72 -6.88
N THR A 61 -7.37 17.55 -7.42
CA THR A 61 -7.87 16.38 -6.67
C THR A 61 -6.84 15.94 -5.64
N GLY A 62 -5.57 15.88 -6.01
CA GLY A 62 -4.47 15.52 -5.11
C GLY A 62 -4.35 16.48 -3.93
N ALA A 63 -4.41 17.78 -4.17
CA ALA A 63 -4.36 18.80 -3.11
C ALA A 63 -5.57 18.71 -2.18
N LYS A 64 -6.76 18.52 -2.72
CA LYS A 64 -8.00 18.34 -1.96
C LYS A 64 -7.92 17.12 -1.03
N LEU A 65 -7.45 15.99 -1.55
CA LEU A 65 -7.31 14.75 -0.78
C LEU A 65 -6.26 14.88 0.33
N LYS A 66 -5.15 15.55 0.08
CA LYS A 66 -4.17 15.87 1.12
C LYS A 66 -4.77 16.71 2.24
N ALA A 67 -5.55 17.71 1.90
CA ALA A 67 -6.24 18.55 2.88
C ALA A 67 -7.25 17.73 3.70
N GLU A 68 -7.86 16.74 3.13
CA GLU A 68 -8.77 15.80 3.79
C GLU A 68 -8.05 14.75 4.64
N GLY A 69 -6.72 14.67 4.60
CA GLY A 69 -5.95 13.76 5.43
C GLY A 69 -5.34 12.56 4.71
N VAL A 70 -5.43 12.50 3.39
CA VAL A 70 -4.75 11.44 2.62
C VAL A 70 -3.25 11.64 2.74
N LEU A 71 -2.56 10.61 3.19
CA LEU A 71 -1.13 10.63 3.50
C LEU A 71 -0.38 9.70 2.57
N ALA A 72 0.66 10.22 1.90
CA ALA A 72 1.54 9.42 1.08
C ALA A 72 2.39 8.47 1.94
N GLY A 73 2.66 7.28 1.43
CA GLY A 73 3.55 6.32 2.08
C GLY A 73 2.88 5.39 3.08
N VAL A 74 1.57 5.49 3.32
CA VAL A 74 0.85 4.55 4.17
C VAL A 74 0.70 3.19 3.49
N ALA A 75 0.50 2.13 4.28
CA ALA A 75 0.35 0.77 3.77
C ALA A 75 -0.90 0.60 2.89
N ASP A 76 -0.86 -0.37 1.98
CA ASP A 76 -1.95 -0.66 1.06
C ASP A 76 -3.16 -1.29 1.73
N LEU A 77 -2.92 -2.16 2.71
CA LEU A 77 -3.97 -2.90 3.44
C LEU A 77 -3.78 -2.73 4.94
N ILE A 78 -4.90 -2.66 5.64
CA ILE A 78 -4.91 -2.65 7.11
C ILE A 78 -5.80 -3.79 7.59
N LEU A 79 -5.28 -4.59 8.52
CA LEU A 79 -6.05 -5.59 9.25
C LEU A 79 -6.28 -5.05 10.66
N LEU A 80 -7.50 -4.62 10.93
CA LEU A 80 -7.93 -4.16 12.26
C LEU A 80 -8.30 -5.36 13.12
N CYS A 81 -7.28 -6.03 13.60
CA CYS A 81 -7.39 -7.16 14.50
C CYS A 81 -6.15 -7.12 15.41
N PRO A 82 -6.32 -6.98 16.73
CA PRO A 82 -5.16 -6.99 17.62
C PRO A 82 -4.60 -8.40 17.77
N SER A 83 -3.31 -8.50 18.01
CA SER A 83 -2.64 -9.70 18.47
C SER A 83 -2.08 -9.43 19.88
N PRO A 84 -1.52 -10.43 20.57
CA PRO A 84 -0.95 -10.20 21.91
C PRO A 84 0.09 -9.07 21.96
N ASP A 85 0.88 -8.90 20.90
CA ASP A 85 1.99 -7.96 20.87
C ASP A 85 1.72 -6.69 20.05
N TYR A 86 0.65 -6.65 19.26
CA TYR A 86 0.40 -5.58 18.31
C TYR A 86 -1.05 -5.13 18.26
N HIS A 87 -1.27 -3.86 17.95
CA HIS A 87 -2.61 -3.26 17.86
C HIS A 87 -3.33 -3.62 16.57
N ALA A 88 -2.59 -3.68 15.47
CA ALA A 88 -3.10 -4.03 14.14
C ALA A 88 -1.94 -4.47 13.23
N LEU A 89 -2.27 -5.06 12.09
CA LEU A 89 -1.31 -5.44 11.06
C LEU A 89 -1.50 -4.54 9.84
N LEU A 90 -0.41 -3.94 9.40
CA LEU A 90 -0.35 -3.07 8.23
C LEU A 90 0.48 -3.77 7.14
N ILE A 91 -0.05 -3.83 5.93
CA ILE A 91 0.54 -4.64 4.87
C ILE A 91 0.79 -3.77 3.65
N GLU A 92 2.05 -3.67 3.26
CA GLU A 92 2.48 -3.04 2.03
C GLU A 92 2.64 -4.10 0.94
N MET A 93 1.96 -3.90 -0.18
CA MET A 93 2.06 -4.82 -1.32
C MET A 93 3.10 -4.32 -2.31
N LYS A 94 3.95 -5.23 -2.77
CA LYS A 94 4.97 -4.94 -3.78
C LYS A 94 4.97 -6.04 -4.84
N THR A 95 5.47 -5.70 -6.04
CA THR A 95 5.80 -6.72 -7.05
C THR A 95 6.97 -7.57 -6.55
N SER A 96 7.23 -8.71 -7.21
CA SER A 96 8.33 -9.62 -6.86
C SER A 96 9.70 -8.94 -6.75
N LYS A 97 9.92 -7.87 -7.51
CA LYS A 97 11.16 -7.08 -7.52
C LYS A 97 11.01 -5.69 -6.91
N GLY A 98 9.82 -5.37 -6.42
CA GLY A 98 9.53 -4.06 -5.86
C GLY A 98 10.16 -3.85 -4.49
N LYS A 99 10.51 -2.62 -4.19
CA LYS A 99 11.07 -2.18 -2.91
C LYS A 99 10.30 -1.00 -2.36
N GLN A 100 10.29 -0.87 -1.05
CA GLN A 100 9.71 0.30 -0.40
C GLN A 100 10.41 1.58 -0.83
N SER A 101 9.62 2.66 -0.99
CA SER A 101 10.15 4.01 -1.11
C SER A 101 10.64 4.52 0.26
N GLU A 102 11.41 5.60 0.25
CA GLU A 102 11.87 6.22 1.50
C GLU A 102 10.71 6.71 2.37
N VAL A 103 9.67 7.28 1.75
CA VAL A 103 8.47 7.73 2.45
C VAL A 103 7.75 6.56 3.13
N GLN A 104 7.65 5.41 2.46
CA GLN A 104 7.07 4.20 3.04
C GLN A 104 7.89 3.67 4.22
N LYS A 105 9.21 3.67 4.12
CA LYS A 105 10.09 3.25 5.22
C LYS A 105 9.99 4.17 6.43
N GLU A 106 9.90 5.46 6.23
CA GLU A 106 9.72 6.44 7.30
C GLU A 106 8.39 6.24 8.02
N TRP A 107 7.32 6.03 7.26
CA TRP A 107 6.00 5.77 7.83
C TRP A 107 5.97 4.45 8.59
N GLN A 108 6.57 3.40 8.05
CA GLN A 108 6.73 2.11 8.73
C GLN A 108 7.39 2.28 10.10
N LYS A 109 8.53 2.97 10.14
CA LYS A 109 9.27 3.21 11.38
C LYS A 109 8.41 3.92 12.42
N LYS A 110 7.67 4.94 11.99
CA LYS A 110 6.78 5.70 12.87
C LYS A 110 5.67 4.82 13.44
N ILE A 111 5.02 4.02 12.62
CA ILE A 111 3.91 3.17 13.01
C ILE A 111 4.37 2.04 13.94
N GLU A 112 5.53 1.45 13.67
CA GLU A 112 6.10 0.40 14.53
C GLU A 112 6.41 0.92 15.94
N GLU A 113 6.81 2.17 16.09
CA GLU A 113 7.03 2.82 17.39
C GLU A 113 5.75 2.86 18.25
N TYR A 114 4.58 2.87 17.61
CA TYR A 114 3.29 2.93 18.31
C TYR A 114 2.62 1.57 18.50
N GLY A 115 3.35 0.48 18.27
CA GLY A 115 2.88 -0.86 18.56
C GLY A 115 2.08 -1.53 17.45
N TYR A 116 2.23 -1.08 16.22
CA TYR A 116 1.63 -1.72 15.05
C TYR A 116 2.64 -2.63 14.36
N LYS A 117 2.18 -3.76 13.85
CA LYS A 117 2.99 -4.64 13.01
C LYS A 117 2.91 -4.15 11.55
N TYR A 118 4.06 -4.07 10.89
CA TYR A 118 4.14 -3.70 9.48
C TYR A 118 4.88 -4.79 8.71
N VAL A 119 4.33 -5.22 7.59
CA VAL A 119 4.94 -6.23 6.72
C VAL A 119 4.91 -5.77 5.27
N VAL A 120 5.92 -6.16 4.51
CA VAL A 120 5.97 -6.00 3.06
C VAL A 120 5.79 -7.37 2.43
N CYS A 121 4.80 -7.51 1.56
CA CYS A 121 4.48 -8.76 0.88
C CYS A 121 4.64 -8.61 -0.62
N HIS A 122 5.40 -9.52 -1.24
CA HIS A 122 5.69 -9.52 -2.67
C HIS A 122 4.89 -10.59 -3.42
N SER A 123 4.13 -11.41 -2.71
CA SER A 123 3.38 -12.52 -3.27
C SER A 123 2.23 -12.91 -2.36
N LEU A 124 1.30 -13.71 -2.90
CA LEU A 124 0.24 -14.32 -2.11
C LEU A 124 0.81 -15.20 -0.99
N ASP A 125 1.87 -15.98 -1.27
CA ASP A 125 2.49 -16.85 -0.27
C ASP A 125 3.07 -16.06 0.90
N GLU A 126 3.76 -14.97 0.64
CA GLU A 126 4.26 -14.08 1.70
C GLU A 126 3.12 -13.49 2.53
N PHE A 127 2.03 -13.11 1.87
CA PHE A 127 0.85 -12.58 2.54
C PHE A 127 0.21 -13.65 3.46
N ILE A 128 0.04 -14.87 2.97
CA ILE A 128 -0.51 -15.99 3.74
C ILE A 128 0.33 -16.24 4.99
N HIS A 129 1.65 -16.31 4.85
CA HIS A 129 2.57 -16.49 5.97
C HIS A 129 2.47 -15.34 6.98
N ALA A 130 2.42 -14.12 6.51
CA ALA A 130 2.30 -12.95 7.37
C ALA A 130 1.00 -12.95 8.18
N ILE A 131 -0.13 -13.30 7.55
CA ILE A 131 -1.42 -13.39 8.21
C ILE A 131 -1.44 -14.53 9.24
N ASP A 132 -1.04 -15.73 8.85
CA ASP A 132 -1.05 -16.90 9.72
C ASP A 132 -0.10 -16.74 10.91
N ASP A 133 1.01 -16.05 10.74
CA ASP A 133 1.95 -15.73 11.80
C ASP A 133 1.39 -14.65 12.77
N TYR A 134 0.62 -13.73 12.24
CA TYR A 134 0.04 -12.63 13.01
C TYR A 134 -1.20 -13.05 13.82
N ILE A 135 -2.09 -13.81 13.22
CA ILE A 135 -3.31 -14.34 13.88
C ILE A 135 -2.97 -15.56 14.72
#